data_f477824588e74599dafe868d784319b8
#
_entry.id   f477824588e74599dafe868d784319b8
#
_cell.length_a   1.000
_cell.length_b   1.000
_cell.length_c   1.000
_cell.angle_alpha   90.00
_cell.angle_beta   90.00
_cell.angle_gamma   90.00
#
_symmetry.space_group_name_H-M   'P 1'
#
loop_
_entity.id
_entity.type
_entity.pdbx_description
1 polymer ?
#
loop_
_entity_poly.entity_id
_entity_poly.type
_entity_poly.pdbx_seq_one_letter_code
_entity_poly.pdbx_strand_id
1 'polypeptide(L)' 'MKDKVCIVTGSNSGIGKETALALAKMGAWVIMVVRNPERGEKARFEILSQSGSNTVDLMVCDV' A
#
# COMPACT_ATOMS: atom_id res chain seq x y z
N MET A 1 -3.72 11.75 -8.40
CA MET A 1 -4.77 11.25 -7.50
C MET A 1 -4.70 11.84 -6.09
N LYS A 2 -4.25 13.06 -6.02
CA LYS A 2 -4.26 13.81 -4.79
C LYS A 2 -5.70 13.88 -4.27
N ASP A 3 -5.89 13.77 -2.97
CA ASP A 3 -7.20 13.80 -2.31
C ASP A 3 -8.06 12.56 -2.53
N LYS A 4 -7.50 11.50 -3.10
CA LYS A 4 -8.21 10.23 -3.27
C LYS A 4 -7.68 9.21 -2.28
N VAL A 5 -8.59 8.43 -1.74
CA VAL A 5 -8.24 7.31 -0.87
C VAL A 5 -8.49 6.02 -1.64
N CYS A 6 -7.46 5.21 -1.76
CA CYS A 6 -7.53 3.95 -2.50
C CYS A 6 -7.23 2.79 -1.56
N ILE A 7 -8.09 1.80 -1.56
CA ILE A 7 -7.90 0.60 -0.74
C ILE A 7 -7.44 -0.52 -1.64
N VAL A 8 -6.30 -1.12 -1.31
CA VAL A 8 -5.71 -2.20 -2.09
C VAL A 8 -5.66 -3.46 -1.23
N THR A 9 -6.40 -4.48 -1.62
CA THR A 9 -6.39 -5.77 -0.93
C THR A 9 -5.33 -6.67 -1.57
N GLY A 10 -4.71 -7.52 -0.75
CA GLY A 10 -3.67 -8.41 -1.23
C GLY A 10 -2.43 -7.68 -1.72
N SER A 11 -2.17 -6.50 -1.18
CA SER A 11 -1.06 -5.64 -1.63
C SER A 11 0.32 -6.20 -1.28
N ASN A 12 0.38 -7.28 -0.53
CA ASN A 12 1.64 -7.98 -0.28
C ASN A 12 2.02 -8.93 -1.41
N SER A 13 1.15 -9.12 -2.40
CA SER A 13 1.49 -9.89 -3.61
C SER A 13 2.13 -8.96 -4.63
N GLY A 14 2.77 -9.53 -5.65
CA GLY A 14 3.47 -8.74 -6.66
C GLY A 14 2.57 -7.73 -7.36
N ILE A 15 1.41 -8.18 -7.83
CA ILE A 15 0.48 -7.32 -8.57
C ILE A 15 -0.12 -6.23 -7.66
N GLY A 16 -0.57 -6.62 -6.47
CA GLY A 16 -1.15 -5.67 -5.53
C GLY A 16 -0.14 -4.63 -5.07
N LYS A 17 1.09 -5.06 -4.85
CA LYS A 17 2.16 -4.16 -4.44
C LYS A 17 2.49 -3.14 -5.53
N GLU A 18 2.54 -3.56 -6.78
CA GLU A 18 2.79 -2.65 -7.89
C GLU A 18 1.66 -1.63 -8.04
N THR A 19 0.43 -2.07 -7.87
CA THR A 19 -0.73 -1.18 -7.91
C THR A 19 -0.65 -0.13 -6.80
N ALA A 20 -0.35 -0.56 -5.59
CA ALA A 20 -0.22 0.35 -4.46
C ALA A 20 0.91 1.35 -4.69
N LEU A 21 2.03 0.89 -5.23
CA LEU A 21 3.15 1.75 -5.53
C LEU A 21 2.79 2.82 -6.56
N ALA A 22 2.10 2.41 -7.62
CA ALA A 22 1.68 3.35 -8.65
C ALA A 22 0.75 4.42 -8.09
N LEU A 23 -0.21 4.01 -7.27
CA LEU A 23 -1.14 4.95 -6.64
C LEU A 23 -0.43 5.90 -5.70
N ALA A 24 0.52 5.38 -4.92
CA ALA A 24 1.29 6.23 -4.02
C ALA A 24 2.12 7.27 -4.78
N LYS A 25 2.69 6.88 -5.90
CA LYS A 25 3.44 7.80 -6.76
C LYS A 25 2.56 8.91 -7.32
N MET A 26 1.28 8.63 -7.50
CA MET A 26 0.33 9.63 -7.99
C MET A 26 -0.22 10.53 -6.88
N GLY A 27 0.24 10.34 -5.67
CA GLY A 27 -0.18 11.16 -4.54
C GLY A 27 -1.46 10.70 -3.87
N ALA A 28 -1.96 9.53 -4.21
CA ALA A 28 -3.15 8.99 -3.56
C ALA A 28 -2.82 8.50 -2.16
N TRP A 29 -3.81 8.53 -1.28
CA TRP A 29 -3.69 7.93 0.03
C TRP A 29 -4.02 6.44 -0.13
N VAL A 30 -3.05 5.58 0.10
CA VAL A 30 -3.19 4.15 -0.13
C VAL A 30 -3.36 3.43 1.19
N ILE A 31 -4.40 2.63 1.30
CA ILE A 31 -4.60 1.77 2.46
C ILE A 31 -4.41 0.33 2.00
N MET A 32 -3.37 -0.31 2.51
CA MET A 32 -3.04 -1.69 2.17
C MET A 32 -3.73 -2.63 3.14
N VAL A 33 -4.58 -3.50 2.64
CA VAL A 33 -5.27 -4.49 3.47
C VAL A 33 -4.55 -5.83 3.30
N VAL A 34 -4.00 -6.35 4.38
CA VAL A 34 -3.19 -7.57 4.37
C VAL A 34 -3.63 -8.50 5.49
N ARG A 35 -3.33 -9.78 5.34
CA ARG A 35 -3.57 -10.77 6.40
C ARG A 35 -2.38 -10.88 7.34
N ASN A 36 -1.18 -10.79 6.78
CA ASN A 36 0.06 -10.97 7.52
C ASN A 36 0.69 -9.62 7.80
N PRO A 37 0.74 -9.17 9.05
CA PRO A 37 1.28 -7.86 9.37
C PRO A 37 2.77 -7.73 9.04
N GLU A 38 3.55 -8.80 9.19
CA GLU A 38 4.98 -8.74 8.92
C GLU A 38 5.25 -8.50 7.43
N ARG A 39 4.58 -9.24 6.57
CA ARG A 39 4.71 -9.05 5.12
C ARG A 39 4.13 -7.72 4.68
N GLY A 40 3.02 -7.32 5.30
CA GLY A 40 2.39 -6.05 4.99
C GLY A 40 3.29 -4.87 5.31
N GLU A 41 3.93 -4.90 6.47
CA GLU A 41 4.85 -3.85 6.87
C GLU A 41 6.06 -3.76 5.94
N LYS A 42 6.58 -4.91 5.52
CA LYS A 42 7.69 -4.94 4.58
C LYS A 42 7.29 -4.33 3.24
N ALA A 43 6.14 -4.72 2.72
CA ALA A 43 5.63 -4.19 1.46
C ALA A 43 5.37 -2.69 1.56
N ARG A 44 4.77 -2.26 2.66
CA ARG A 44 4.52 -0.83 2.92
C ARG A 44 5.82 -0.04 2.93
N PHE A 45 6.82 -0.54 3.64
CA PHE A 45 8.11 0.11 3.71
C PHE A 45 8.74 0.27 2.31
N GLU A 46 8.67 -0.78 1.50
CA GLU A 46 9.20 -0.73 0.14
C GLU A 46 8.45 0.30 -0.71
N ILE A 47 7.14 0.34 -0.58
CA ILE A 47 6.32 1.30 -1.33
C ILE A 47 6.65 2.73 -0.92
N LEU A 48 6.75 2.99 0.38
CA LEU A 48 7.12 4.31 0.88
C LEU A 48 8.49 4.73 0.38
N SER A 49 9.42 3.79 0.41
CA SER A 49 10.79 4.05 -0.01
C SER A 49 10.89 4.35 -1.51
N GLN A 50 10.17 3.60 -2.33
CA GLN A 50 10.24 3.74 -3.77
C GLN A 50 9.41 4.90 -4.30
N SER A 51 8.28 5.18 -3.68
CA SER A 51 7.39 6.24 -4.13
C SER A 51 7.78 7.61 -3.60
N GLY A 52 8.50 7.64 -2.49
CA GLY A 52 8.78 8.88 -1.80
C GLY A 52 7.56 9.49 -1.12
N SER A 53 6.46 8.74 -1.05
CA SER A 53 5.22 9.18 -0.44
C SER A 53 5.18 8.73 1.03
N ASN A 54 4.48 9.48 1.86
CA ASN A 54 4.22 9.09 3.24
C ASN A 54 2.72 8.88 3.49
N THR A 55 1.95 8.71 2.44
CA THR A 55 0.50 8.55 2.52
C THR A 55 0.08 7.11 2.26
N VAL A 56 0.79 6.17 2.86
CA VAL A 56 0.48 4.75 2.75
C VAL A 56 0.24 4.18 4.15
N ASP A 57 -0.96 3.70 4.38
CA ASP A 57 -1.34 3.07 5.64
C ASP A 57 -1.51 1.57 5.48
N LEU A 58 -1.46 0.87 6.59
CA LEU A 58 -1.60 -0.57 6.63
C LEU A 58 -2.78 -0.95 7.51
N MET A 59 -3.63 -1.81 6.99
CA MET A 59 -4.72 -2.38 7.76
C MET A 59 -4.58 -3.89 7.75
N VAL A 60 -4.50 -4.50 8.92
CA VAL A 60 -4.43 -5.95 9.03
C VAL A 60 -5.84 -6.47 9.20
N CYS A 61 -6.26 -7.31 8.29
CA CYS A 61 -7.60 -7.88 8.31
C CYS A 61 -7.51 -9.37 8.02
N ASP A 62 -7.95 -10.16 8.97
CA ASP A 62 -7.97 -11.61 8.85
C ASP A 62 -9.35 -12.04 8.35
N VAL A 63 -9.42 -12.25 7.06
CA VAL A 63 -10.68 -12.60 6.40
C VAL A 63 -10.65 -14.04 5.95
#